data_83976f42c62c79956129c9b4b90d36f6
#
_entry.id   83976f42c62c79956129c9b4b90d36f6
#
_cell.length_a   1.000
_cell.length_b   1.000
_cell.length_c   1.000
_cell.angle_alpha   90.00
_cell.angle_beta   90.00
_cell.angle_gamma   90.00
#
_symmetry.space_group_name_H-M   'P 1'
#
loop_
_entity.id
_entity.type
_entity.pdbx_description
1 polymer ?
#
loop_
_entity_poly.entity_id
_entity_poly.type
_entity_poly.pdbx_seq_one_letter_code
_entity_poly.pdbx_strand_id
1 'polypeptide(L)'
;MKEPAAICDFPPQKQALLHEILERIADKWTLLVIEALDGEGELRFSDLQRRVGKVSHKMLTKTLRQLERDGLVTRRIHAEVPPRVDYKLTPLGESLGESVCGVWMWVGEHMPDVERARRVYDRKNGRRDGE
;
A
#
# COMPACT_ATOMS: atom_id res chain seq x y z
N MET A 1 15.94 21.34 5.20
CA MET A 1 14.90 20.28 5.21
C MET A 1 14.24 20.28 6.58
N LYS A 2 12.93 20.37 6.61
CA LYS A 2 12.20 20.33 7.88
C LYS A 2 12.24 18.93 8.47
N GLU A 3 12.46 18.86 9.78
CA GLU A 3 12.35 17.59 10.48
C GLU A 3 10.88 17.13 10.44
N PRO A 4 10.65 15.81 10.36
CA PRO A 4 9.28 15.31 10.39
C PRO A 4 8.61 15.68 11.70
N ALA A 5 7.38 16.19 11.63
CA ALA A 5 6.62 16.53 12.82
C ALA A 5 6.30 15.27 13.61
N ALA A 6 6.44 15.36 14.94
CA ALA A 6 6.01 14.27 15.80
C ALA A 6 4.49 14.20 15.83
N ILE A 7 3.95 13.01 16.07
CA ILE A 7 2.49 12.81 16.15
C ILE A 7 1.87 13.76 17.16
N CYS A 8 2.53 13.96 18.28
CA CYS A 8 2.04 14.83 19.35
C CYS A 8 1.96 16.31 18.98
N ASP A 9 2.62 16.72 17.89
CA ASP A 9 2.59 18.11 17.43
C ASP A 9 1.30 18.46 16.68
N PHE A 10 0.48 17.45 16.37
CA PHE A 10 -0.79 17.67 15.68
C PHE A 10 -1.94 17.83 16.69
N PRO A 11 -2.91 18.70 16.38
CA PRO A 11 -4.10 18.81 17.24
C PRO A 11 -4.87 17.46 17.28
N PRO A 12 -5.65 17.21 18.34
CA PRO A 12 -6.34 15.93 18.49
C PRO A 12 -7.15 15.46 17.28
N GLN A 13 -7.84 16.39 16.60
CA GLN A 13 -8.60 16.06 15.39
C GLN A 13 -7.67 15.60 14.26
N LYS A 14 -6.52 16.20 14.15
CA LYS A 14 -5.52 15.85 13.14
C LYS A 14 -4.79 14.56 13.50
N GLN A 15 -4.60 14.27 14.77
CA GLN A 15 -4.01 13.00 15.21
C GLN A 15 -4.88 11.81 14.80
N ALA A 16 -6.19 11.94 14.95
CA ALA A 16 -7.12 10.89 14.55
C ALA A 16 -7.04 10.63 13.05
N LEU A 17 -7.00 11.69 12.24
CA LEU A 17 -6.86 11.57 10.80
C LEU A 17 -5.51 10.96 10.42
N LEU A 18 -4.44 11.36 11.10
CA LEU A 18 -3.11 10.82 10.87
C LEU A 18 -3.08 9.31 11.09
N HIS A 19 -3.66 8.83 12.18
CA HIS A 19 -3.73 7.39 12.46
C HIS A 19 -4.54 6.64 11.41
N GLU A 20 -5.66 7.22 10.98
CA GLU A 20 -6.51 6.62 9.95
C GLU A 20 -5.76 6.47 8.63
N ILE A 21 -5.03 7.52 8.23
CA ILE A 21 -4.24 7.50 6.99
C ILE A 21 -3.11 6.46 7.11
N LEU A 22 -2.43 6.40 8.25
CA LEU A 22 -1.37 5.41 8.46
C LEU A 22 -1.89 3.99 8.40
N GLU A 23 -3.05 3.72 8.98
CA GLU A 23 -3.68 2.40 8.88
C GLU A 23 -3.96 2.03 7.43
N ARG A 24 -4.41 3.02 6.63
CA ARG A 24 -4.66 2.81 5.22
C ARG A 24 -3.39 2.48 4.46
N ILE A 25 -2.33 3.25 4.69
CA ILE A 25 -1.05 3.06 4.02
C ILE A 25 -0.39 1.74 4.42
N ALA A 26 -0.57 1.33 5.68
CA ALA A 26 0.02 0.09 6.19
C ALA A 26 -0.69 -1.17 5.70
N ASP A 27 -1.78 -1.04 4.99
CA ASP A 27 -2.51 -2.17 4.43
C ASP A 27 -1.75 -2.77 3.24
N LYS A 28 -1.58 -4.07 3.27
CA LYS A 28 -0.85 -4.79 2.22
C LYS A 28 -1.41 -4.52 0.82
N TRP A 29 -2.74 -4.56 0.68
CA TRP A 29 -3.38 -4.38 -0.62
C TRP A 29 -3.22 -2.95 -1.13
N THR A 30 -3.27 -1.96 -0.23
CA THR A 30 -2.99 -0.57 -0.57
C THR A 30 -1.58 -0.41 -1.12
N LEU A 31 -0.58 -0.97 -0.44
CA LEU A 31 0.81 -0.89 -0.88
C LEU A 31 1.01 -1.55 -2.24
N LEU A 32 0.39 -2.71 -2.46
CA LEU A 32 0.51 -3.43 -3.73
C LEU A 32 -0.19 -2.70 -4.88
N VAL A 33 -1.35 -2.09 -4.61
CA VAL A 33 -2.07 -1.30 -5.62
C VAL A 33 -1.25 -0.08 -6.04
N ILE A 34 -0.71 0.63 -5.06
CA ILE A 34 0.11 1.83 -5.34
C ILE A 34 1.34 1.46 -6.15
N GLU A 35 2.01 0.38 -5.80
CA GLU A 35 3.17 -0.10 -6.55
C GLU A 35 2.80 -0.43 -7.99
N ALA A 36 1.70 -1.16 -8.19
CA ALA A 36 1.26 -1.55 -9.53
C ALA A 36 0.94 -0.34 -10.40
N LEU A 37 0.21 0.64 -9.85
CA LEU A 37 -0.16 1.84 -10.61
C LEU A 37 1.03 2.77 -10.85
N ASP A 38 1.94 2.83 -9.91
CA ASP A 38 3.14 3.68 -10.05
C ASP A 38 4.01 3.21 -11.20
N GLY A 39 4.09 1.89 -11.40
CA GLY A 39 4.90 1.32 -12.49
C GLY A 39 4.27 1.44 -13.87
N GLU A 40 2.95 1.34 -13.97
CA GLU A 40 2.25 1.24 -15.25
C GLU A 40 1.49 2.50 -15.67
N GLY A 41 1.26 3.42 -14.75
CA GLY A 41 0.46 4.62 -15.02
C GLY A 41 -1.03 4.35 -14.85
N GLU A 42 -1.72 3.94 -15.92
CA GLU A 42 -3.15 3.66 -15.87
C GLU A 42 -3.40 2.18 -16.11
N LEU A 43 -4.20 1.54 -15.26
CA LEU A 43 -4.54 0.12 -15.40
C LEU A 43 -6.04 -0.09 -15.26
N ARG A 44 -6.59 -0.97 -16.07
CA ARG A 44 -7.96 -1.43 -15.91
C ARG A 44 -8.04 -2.38 -14.71
N PHE A 45 -9.25 -2.52 -14.15
CA PHE A 45 -9.47 -3.32 -12.95
C PHE A 45 -8.89 -4.74 -13.06
N SER A 46 -9.17 -5.42 -14.17
CA SER A 46 -8.72 -6.81 -14.33
C SER A 46 -7.19 -6.93 -14.39
N ASP A 47 -6.52 -5.98 -15.02
CA ASP A 47 -5.06 -5.98 -15.08
C ASP A 47 -4.45 -5.66 -13.72
N LEU A 48 -5.08 -4.73 -13.00
CA LEU A 48 -4.66 -4.37 -11.66
C LEU A 48 -4.80 -5.56 -10.71
N GLN A 49 -5.92 -6.28 -10.79
CA GLN A 49 -6.14 -7.47 -9.97
C GLN A 49 -5.08 -8.53 -10.24
N ARG A 50 -4.73 -8.72 -11.50
CA ARG A 50 -3.70 -9.68 -11.91
C ARG A 50 -2.33 -9.30 -11.35
N ARG A 51 -2.00 -8.01 -11.41
CA ARG A 51 -0.73 -7.47 -10.92
C ARG A 51 -0.59 -7.58 -9.41
N VAL A 52 -1.68 -7.28 -8.70
CA VAL A 52 -1.68 -7.30 -7.23
C VAL A 52 -1.61 -8.74 -6.71
N GLY A 53 -2.11 -9.69 -7.46
CA GLY A 53 -2.00 -11.11 -7.15
C GLY A 53 -3.28 -11.68 -6.56
N LYS A 54 -3.14 -12.46 -5.49
CA LYS A 54 -4.27 -13.21 -4.92
C LYS A 54 -5.17 -12.33 -4.06
N VAL A 55 -5.80 -11.35 -4.67
CA VAL A 55 -6.77 -10.50 -4.00
C VAL A 55 -8.17 -10.79 -4.55
N SER A 56 -9.17 -10.85 -3.67
CA SER A 56 -10.55 -11.04 -4.12
C SER A 56 -11.05 -9.77 -4.80
N HIS A 57 -12.02 -9.93 -5.70
CA HIS A 57 -12.67 -8.79 -6.35
C HIS A 57 -13.23 -7.82 -5.30
N LYS A 58 -13.87 -8.36 -4.27
CA LYS A 58 -14.46 -7.57 -3.19
C LYS A 58 -13.40 -6.75 -2.45
N MET A 59 -12.28 -7.36 -2.10
CA MET A 59 -11.22 -6.69 -1.36
C MET A 59 -10.54 -5.62 -2.21
N LEU A 60 -10.26 -5.92 -3.47
CA LEU A 60 -9.66 -4.94 -4.38
C LEU A 60 -10.59 -3.75 -4.60
N THR A 61 -11.89 -4.01 -4.79
CA THR A 61 -12.89 -2.95 -4.94
C THR A 61 -12.90 -2.06 -3.71
N LYS A 62 -12.90 -2.66 -2.52
CA LYS A 62 -12.88 -1.92 -1.25
C LYS A 62 -11.64 -1.03 -1.15
N THR A 63 -10.48 -1.61 -1.44
CA THR A 63 -9.20 -0.89 -1.39
C THR A 63 -9.20 0.30 -2.35
N LEU A 64 -9.64 0.08 -3.58
CA LEU A 64 -9.68 1.15 -4.59
C LEU A 64 -10.64 2.27 -4.22
N ARG A 65 -11.79 1.93 -3.63
CA ARG A 65 -12.75 2.94 -3.16
C ARG A 65 -12.16 3.79 -2.04
N GLN A 66 -11.43 3.18 -1.14
CA GLN A 66 -10.77 3.89 -0.05
C GLN A 66 -9.68 4.83 -0.58
N LEU A 67 -8.90 4.37 -1.55
CA LEU A 67 -7.86 5.19 -2.17
C LEU A 67 -8.45 6.34 -2.98
N GLU A 68 -9.56 6.11 -3.65
CA GLU A 68 -10.28 7.15 -4.38
C GLU A 68 -10.81 8.22 -3.40
N ARG A 69 -11.40 7.77 -2.29
CA ARG A 69 -11.91 8.68 -1.26
C ARG A 69 -10.80 9.56 -0.67
N ASP A 70 -9.62 8.99 -0.49
CA ASP A 70 -8.48 9.72 0.08
C ASP A 70 -7.75 10.59 -0.95
N GLY A 71 -8.22 10.60 -2.19
CA GLY A 71 -7.62 11.42 -3.24
C GLY A 71 -6.32 10.89 -3.81
N LEU A 72 -6.03 9.61 -3.60
CA LEU A 72 -4.79 8.99 -4.06
C LEU A 72 -4.92 8.35 -5.44
N VAL A 73 -6.15 8.01 -5.83
CA VAL A 73 -6.44 7.32 -7.10
C VAL A 73 -7.65 7.96 -7.74
N THR A 74 -7.64 8.06 -9.07
CA THR A 74 -8.82 8.43 -9.85
C THR A 74 -9.33 7.21 -10.59
N ARG A 75 -10.63 7.18 -10.78
CA ARG A 75 -11.34 6.14 -11.50
C ARG A 75 -11.94 6.73 -12.77
N ARG A 76 -11.70 6.10 -13.90
CA ARG A 76 -12.22 6.53 -15.18
C ARG A 76 -13.08 5.44 -15.79
N ILE A 77 -14.35 5.74 -16.01
CA ILE A 77 -15.30 4.79 -16.60
C ILE A 77 -15.36 5.06 -18.10
N HIS A 78 -15.15 4.00 -18.90
CA HIS A 78 -15.30 4.07 -20.34
C HIS A 78 -16.66 3.48 -20.71
N ALA A 79 -17.42 4.25 -21.50
CA ALA A 79 -18.73 3.84 -21.99
C ALA A 79 -18.60 2.85 -23.15
N GLU A 80 -18.17 1.65 -22.82
CA GLU A 80 -17.99 0.54 -23.77
C GLU A 80 -18.96 -0.59 -23.41
N VAL A 81 -19.05 -1.62 -24.24
CA VAL A 81 -19.82 -2.82 -23.97
C VAL A 81 -18.85 -4.01 -24.08
N PRO A 82 -18.50 -4.66 -22.95
CA PRO A 82 -18.85 -4.32 -21.57
C PRO A 82 -18.13 -3.06 -21.08
N PRO A 83 -18.65 -2.36 -20.05
CA PRO A 83 -18.01 -1.16 -19.53
C PRO A 83 -16.63 -1.46 -18.95
N ARG A 84 -15.69 -0.56 -19.18
CA ARG A 84 -14.32 -0.68 -18.68
C ARG A 84 -14.05 0.41 -17.65
N VAL A 85 -13.39 0.04 -16.56
CA VAL A 85 -12.99 0.99 -15.52
C VAL A 85 -11.48 0.98 -15.41
N ASP A 86 -10.87 2.13 -15.56
CA ASP A 86 -9.42 2.31 -15.43
C ASP A 86 -9.10 3.11 -14.18
N TYR A 87 -7.97 2.80 -13.57
CA TYR A 87 -7.50 3.45 -12.35
C TYR A 87 -6.12 4.05 -12.57
N LYS A 88 -5.89 5.20 -11.98
CA LYS A 88 -4.64 5.95 -12.12
C LYS A 88 -4.32 6.67 -10.81
N LEU A 89 -3.04 6.78 -10.47
CA LEU A 89 -2.62 7.59 -9.32
C LEU A 89 -2.84 9.07 -9.62
N THR A 90 -3.30 9.81 -8.62
CA THR A 90 -3.29 11.28 -8.65
C THR A 90 -1.87 11.77 -8.37
N PRO A 91 -1.57 13.06 -8.56
CA PRO A 91 -0.29 13.59 -8.09
C PRO A 91 -0.01 13.31 -6.63
N LEU A 92 -1.04 13.35 -5.78
CA LEU A 92 -0.91 12.98 -4.37
C LEU A 92 -0.55 11.49 -4.23
N GLY A 93 -1.19 10.63 -5.01
CA GLY A 93 -0.88 9.20 -5.04
C GLY A 93 0.52 8.92 -5.54
N GLU A 94 0.99 9.66 -6.53
CA GLU A 94 2.35 9.53 -7.03
C GLU A 94 3.38 9.91 -5.95
N SER A 95 3.09 10.96 -5.19
CA SER A 95 3.92 11.36 -4.06
C SER A 95 4.03 10.25 -3.03
N LEU A 96 2.91 9.61 -2.71
CA LEU A 96 2.92 8.45 -1.81
C LEU A 96 3.69 7.29 -2.42
N GLY A 97 3.57 7.08 -3.73
CA GLY A 97 4.28 6.04 -4.46
C GLY A 97 5.79 6.12 -4.30
N GLU A 98 6.34 7.33 -4.28
CA GLU A 98 7.77 7.54 -4.04
C GLU A 98 8.19 7.03 -2.65
N SER A 99 7.38 7.32 -1.63
CA SER A 99 7.64 6.86 -0.27
C SER A 99 7.50 5.35 -0.16
N VAL A 100 6.49 4.78 -0.81
CA VAL A 100 6.27 3.33 -0.84
C VAL A 100 7.44 2.63 -1.54
N CYS A 101 7.93 3.20 -2.63
CA CYS A 101 9.11 2.66 -3.33
C CYS A 101 10.31 2.59 -2.39
N GLY A 102 10.51 3.62 -1.57
CA GLY A 102 11.56 3.64 -0.57
C GLY A 102 11.45 2.51 0.44
N VAL A 103 10.22 2.20 0.86
CA VAL A 103 9.95 1.08 1.77
C VAL A 103 10.30 -0.25 1.11
N TRP A 104 9.89 -0.45 -0.15
CA TRP A 104 10.23 -1.65 -0.89
C TRP A 104 11.74 -1.83 -1.04
N MET A 105 12.43 -0.74 -1.35
CA MET A 105 13.89 -0.78 -1.46
C MET A 105 14.55 -1.15 -0.14
N TRP A 106 14.07 -0.57 0.96
CA TRP A 106 14.57 -0.90 2.28
C TRP A 106 14.41 -2.40 2.58
N VAL A 107 13.23 -2.93 2.31
CA VAL A 107 12.96 -4.36 2.52
C VAL A 107 13.93 -5.23 1.70
N GLY A 108 14.12 -4.90 0.42
CA GLY A 108 15.02 -5.65 -0.43
C GLY A 108 16.46 -5.63 0.05
N GLU A 109 16.93 -4.47 0.50
CA GLU A 109 18.30 -4.30 0.99
C GLU A 109 18.54 -5.01 2.31
N HIS A 110 17.53 -5.07 3.17
CA HIS A 110 17.66 -5.59 4.53
C HIS A 110 17.05 -6.98 4.71
N MET A 111 16.54 -7.57 3.64
CA MET A 111 15.96 -8.92 3.71
C MET A 111 16.91 -9.95 4.32
N PRO A 112 18.21 -9.98 3.94
CA PRO A 112 19.15 -10.93 4.57
C PRO A 112 19.28 -10.76 6.08
N ASP A 113 19.23 -9.52 6.56
CA ASP A 113 19.32 -9.22 8.00
C ASP A 113 18.09 -9.73 8.74
N VAL A 114 16.90 -9.52 8.15
CA VAL A 114 15.66 -10.00 8.72
C VAL A 114 15.63 -11.53 8.74
N GLU A 115 16.04 -12.14 7.65
CA GLU A 115 16.11 -13.62 7.57
C GLU A 115 17.04 -14.19 8.65
N ARG A 116 18.19 -13.54 8.84
CA ARG A 116 19.15 -13.94 9.87
C ARG A 116 18.54 -13.82 11.27
N ALA A 117 17.89 -12.70 11.54
CA ALA A 117 17.25 -12.46 12.82
C ALA A 117 16.18 -13.52 13.10
N ARG A 118 15.38 -13.86 12.09
CA ARG A 118 14.34 -14.88 12.22
C ARG A 118 14.95 -16.28 12.52
N ARG A 119 16.02 -16.63 11.84
CA ARG A 119 16.70 -17.90 12.09
C ARG A 119 17.21 -18.00 13.53
N VAL A 120 17.80 -16.92 14.04
CA VAL A 120 18.29 -16.86 15.40
C VAL A 120 17.15 -17.01 16.40
N TYR A 121 16.08 -16.25 16.17
CA TYR A 121 14.91 -16.29 17.04
C TYR A 121 14.27 -17.68 17.05
N ASP A 122 14.03 -18.25 15.88
CA ASP A 122 13.38 -19.55 15.74
C ASP A 122 14.21 -20.66 16.36
N ARG A 123 15.54 -20.56 16.26
CA ARG A 123 16.44 -21.52 16.89
C ARG A 123 16.31 -21.51 18.40
N LYS A 124 16.13 -20.34 19.00
CA LYS A 124 15.97 -20.20 20.46
C LYS A 124 14.57 -20.54 20.94
N ASN A 125 13.56 -20.14 20.19
CA ASN A 125 12.16 -20.17 20.65
C ASN A 125 11.28 -21.16 19.89
N GLY A 126 11.64 -21.51 18.66
CA GLY A 126 10.89 -22.45 17.86
C GLY A 126 10.76 -23.83 18.49
N ARG A 127 11.72 -24.22 19.30
CA ARG A 127 11.67 -25.50 20.03
C ARG A 127 10.59 -25.50 21.09
N ARG A 128 10.23 -24.34 21.60
CA ARG A 128 9.15 -24.20 22.60
C ARG A 128 7.78 -24.27 21.96
N ASP A 129 7.67 -23.66 20.78
CA ASP A 129 6.40 -23.58 20.07
C ASP A 129 6.10 -24.84 19.26
N GLY A 130 7.13 -25.59 18.89
CA GLY A 130 7.00 -26.82 18.14
C GLY A 130 6.75 -28.08 19.01
N GLU A 131 6.67 -27.92 20.30
CA GLU A 131 6.41 -29.03 21.21
C GLU A 131 4.94 -29.33 21.39
#